data_c20fe909f03e8185768f99695915b805
#
_entry.id   c20fe909f03e8185768f99695915b805
#
_cell.length_a   1.000
_cell.length_b   1.000
_cell.length_c   1.000
_cell.angle_alpha   90.00
_cell.angle_beta   90.00
_cell.angle_gamma   90.00
#
_symmetry.space_group_name_H-M   'P 1'
#
loop_
_entity.id
_entity.type
_entity.pdbx_description
1 polymer ?
#
loop_
_entity_poly.entity_id
_entity_poly.type
_entity_poly.pdbx_seq_one_letter_code
_entity_poly.pdbx_strand_id
1 'polypeptide(L)'
;MAIGETKAAVRSPPFAGRGIAYDDFGLEFVLRKDSWERQSGEGETAISCLESYFGSVPDPRAPNATHRLGDLIVMMIAASLCGASTATEFALFAQERKQALSRLIDYDAAPSHDTFSRLLRLLNPEAFGRAFATFAAAFARAWQEAPEVVALDGKALRRAYEKGLAASPPLTVSAFAATTRLCLAAASPRAGENEVETALKVIELIDLTDRLVTADALHCHIRMAEVITERGGQYLLALKGNRRHWLATANRQLAEVTPAVAERVETSHGRSEWRQAEVVAAGEPLMPGHQAFIRITSRRDQAKPLTRLFMASTLLSPQQALDLTRAHWQIENGLHWMLDVHLDEDLSRARKDNAPANTALLNRLARNILQAADADKVPISHRIKKCAWNDDYLIHALTHMR
;
A
#
# COMPACT_ATOMS: atom_id res chain seq x y z
N MET A 1 -28.18 -50.49 14.96
CA MET A 1 -27.10 -49.92 14.15
C MET A 1 -27.51 -48.51 13.76
N ALA A 2 -26.98 -47.50 14.42
CA ALA A 2 -27.25 -46.10 14.15
C ALA A 2 -26.03 -45.53 13.44
N ILE A 3 -26.23 -45.06 12.20
CA ILE A 3 -25.20 -44.42 11.40
C ILE A 3 -25.19 -42.95 11.81
N GLY A 4 -24.11 -42.52 12.48
CA GLY A 4 -23.92 -41.14 12.87
C GLY A 4 -23.50 -40.28 11.66
N GLU A 5 -24.33 -39.30 11.32
CA GLU A 5 -23.98 -38.24 10.39
C GLU A 5 -23.03 -37.24 11.06
N THR A 6 -21.81 -37.21 10.60
CA THR A 6 -20.83 -36.18 10.99
C THR A 6 -21.14 -34.90 10.21
N LYS A 7 -21.84 -33.96 10.82
CA LYS A 7 -21.96 -32.58 10.28
C LYS A 7 -20.60 -31.91 10.29
N ALA A 8 -20.02 -31.73 9.13
CA ALA A 8 -18.87 -30.84 8.93
C ALA A 8 -19.29 -29.41 9.32
N ALA A 9 -18.67 -28.85 10.33
CA ALA A 9 -18.83 -27.46 10.73
C ALA A 9 -18.28 -26.56 9.62
N VAL A 10 -19.18 -25.92 8.87
CA VAL A 10 -18.81 -24.83 7.96
C VAL A 10 -18.29 -23.68 8.84
N ARG A 11 -16.99 -23.43 8.82
CA ARG A 11 -16.41 -22.25 9.47
C ARG A 11 -16.92 -21.01 8.72
N SER A 12 -17.61 -20.12 9.43
CA SER A 12 -17.99 -18.82 8.92
C SER A 12 -16.72 -18.05 8.49
N PRO A 13 -16.74 -17.33 7.35
CA PRO A 13 -15.59 -16.56 6.91
C PRO A 13 -15.24 -15.46 7.92
N PRO A 14 -13.97 -15.07 8.09
CA PRO A 14 -13.49 -14.14 9.11
C PRO A 14 -14.11 -12.74 9.06
N PHE A 15 -14.78 -12.39 7.96
CA PHE A 15 -15.49 -11.11 7.78
C PHE A 15 -16.95 -11.12 8.27
N ALA A 16 -17.47 -12.25 8.76
CA ALA A 16 -18.82 -12.35 9.28
C ALA A 16 -18.84 -11.96 10.77
N GLY A 17 -19.18 -10.71 11.09
CA GLY A 17 -19.65 -10.39 12.42
C GLY A 17 -19.01 -9.26 13.22
N ARG A 18 -18.20 -8.37 12.62
CA ARG A 18 -17.83 -7.12 13.32
C ARG A 18 -18.08 -5.93 12.39
N GLY A 19 -18.93 -5.00 12.82
CA GLY A 19 -19.09 -3.71 12.16
C GLY A 19 -17.79 -2.90 12.32
N ILE A 20 -17.27 -2.41 11.22
CA ILE A 20 -16.16 -1.44 11.22
C ILE A 20 -16.76 -0.09 11.59
N ALA A 21 -16.39 0.49 12.74
CA ALA A 21 -16.83 1.81 13.14
C ALA A 21 -15.98 2.88 12.47
N TYR A 22 -16.62 3.90 11.89
CA TYR A 22 -15.97 4.98 11.13
C TYR A 22 -16.20 6.32 11.84
N ASP A 23 -15.17 7.18 11.95
CA ASP A 23 -15.30 8.60 12.34
C ASP A 23 -15.33 9.53 11.11
N ASP A 24 -15.17 10.84 11.23
CA ASP A 24 -15.37 11.92 10.22
C ASP A 24 -14.65 11.76 8.85
N PHE A 25 -13.80 10.77 8.71
CA PHE A 25 -13.41 10.04 7.51
C PHE A 25 -13.78 8.57 7.62
N GLY A 26 -14.55 8.20 8.62
CA GLY A 26 -15.15 6.91 8.83
C GLY A 26 -14.30 5.84 9.50
N LEU A 27 -13.22 6.13 10.21
CA LEU A 27 -12.41 5.14 10.91
C LEU A 27 -11.91 5.67 12.26
N GLU A 28 -12.38 5.10 13.36
CA GLU A 28 -11.86 5.37 14.70
C GLU A 28 -10.74 4.38 15.04
N PHE A 29 -9.53 4.90 15.26
CA PHE A 29 -8.38 4.11 15.69
C PHE A 29 -8.29 4.14 17.21
N VAL A 30 -8.47 3.00 17.85
CA VAL A 30 -8.04 2.80 19.23
C VAL A 30 -6.60 2.27 19.21
N LEU A 31 -5.64 3.16 19.27
CA LEU A 31 -4.23 2.80 19.50
C LEU A 31 -4.06 2.49 20.99
N ARG A 32 -3.80 1.23 21.33
CA ARG A 32 -3.34 0.91 22.69
C ARG A 32 -1.89 1.32 22.83
N LYS A 33 -1.65 2.35 23.64
CA LYS A 33 -0.34 2.89 23.99
C LYS A 33 0.59 1.88 24.68
N ASP A 34 0.03 0.80 25.21
CA ASP A 34 0.70 -0.11 26.14
C ASP A 34 1.44 -1.28 25.49
N SER A 35 1.32 -1.48 24.15
CA SER A 35 1.98 -2.59 23.46
C SER A 35 3.43 -2.29 23.06
N TRP A 36 3.83 -1.01 23.05
CA TRP A 36 5.15 -0.55 22.60
C TRP A 36 6.24 -0.70 23.66
N GLU A 37 5.88 -0.55 24.95
CA GLU A 37 6.85 -0.52 26.04
C GLU A 37 7.35 -1.91 26.46
N ARG A 38 6.77 -3.02 25.98
CA ARG A 38 7.05 -4.37 26.49
C ARG A 38 8.01 -5.22 25.67
N GLN A 39 8.57 -4.77 24.55
CA GLN A 39 9.51 -5.55 23.73
C GLN A 39 10.89 -4.92 23.52
N SER A 40 11.21 -3.81 24.15
CA SER A 40 12.55 -3.23 24.08
C SER A 40 13.48 -3.87 25.12
N GLY A 41 14.16 -4.93 24.69
CA GLY A 41 15.41 -5.37 25.33
C GLY A 41 16.47 -4.27 25.14
N GLU A 42 17.13 -3.88 26.21
CA GLU A 42 18.21 -2.89 26.22
C GLU A 42 19.31 -3.31 25.22
N GLY A 43 19.61 -2.46 24.23
CA GLY A 43 20.85 -2.56 23.46
C GLY A 43 20.79 -2.51 21.92
N GLU A 44 19.63 -2.66 21.27
CA GLU A 44 19.55 -2.48 19.81
C GLU A 44 19.37 -1.02 19.41
N THR A 45 20.37 -0.45 18.71
CA THR A 45 20.26 0.88 18.12
C THR A 45 19.32 0.88 16.90
N ALA A 46 18.67 1.99 16.61
CA ALA A 46 17.76 2.14 15.46
C ALA A 46 18.38 1.74 14.11
N ILE A 47 19.70 1.86 14.00
CA ILE A 47 20.49 1.45 12.83
C ILE A 47 20.50 -0.07 12.67
N SER A 48 20.65 -0.82 13.77
CA SER A 48 20.65 -2.28 13.70
C SER A 48 19.32 -2.80 13.12
N CYS A 49 18.22 -2.09 13.37
CA CYS A 49 16.91 -2.40 12.80
C CYS A 49 16.84 -2.11 11.29
N LEU A 50 17.26 -0.94 10.83
CA LEU A 50 17.31 -0.65 9.38
C LEU A 50 18.33 -1.53 8.66
N GLU A 51 19.51 -1.74 9.24
CA GLU A 51 20.52 -2.64 8.67
C GLU A 51 19.99 -4.07 8.57
N SER A 52 19.18 -4.57 9.51
CA SER A 52 18.60 -5.91 9.44
C SER A 52 17.68 -6.09 8.23
N TYR A 53 16.95 -5.05 7.82
CA TYR A 53 16.05 -5.11 6.66
C TYR A 53 16.76 -4.78 5.34
N PHE A 54 17.65 -3.78 5.33
CA PHE A 54 18.27 -3.29 4.09
C PHE A 54 19.69 -3.81 3.87
N GLY A 55 20.33 -4.42 4.86
CA GLY A 55 21.67 -5.00 4.75
C GLY A 55 21.80 -6.15 3.75
N SER A 56 20.69 -6.82 3.40
CA SER A 56 20.63 -7.86 2.37
C SER A 56 20.58 -7.31 0.95
N VAL A 57 20.40 -6.00 0.77
CA VAL A 57 20.39 -5.35 -0.53
C VAL A 57 21.81 -5.28 -1.08
N PRO A 58 22.09 -5.88 -2.26
CA PRO A 58 23.44 -5.85 -2.83
C PRO A 58 23.89 -4.41 -3.14
N ASP A 59 25.10 -4.05 -2.70
CA ASP A 59 25.70 -2.77 -3.07
C ASP A 59 26.13 -2.79 -4.54
N PRO A 60 25.52 -1.98 -5.41
CA PRO A 60 25.86 -1.97 -6.84
C PRO A 60 27.13 -1.17 -7.18
N ARG A 61 27.74 -0.54 -6.17
CA ARG A 61 28.90 0.32 -6.36
C ARG A 61 30.20 -0.49 -6.33
N ALA A 62 31.28 0.10 -6.82
CA ALA A 62 32.61 -0.50 -6.77
C ALA A 62 33.07 -0.69 -5.31
N PRO A 63 33.95 -1.68 -5.03
CA PRO A 63 34.44 -1.99 -3.68
C PRO A 63 35.16 -0.84 -2.97
N ASN A 64 35.60 0.19 -3.71
CA ASN A 64 36.26 1.39 -3.18
C ASN A 64 35.26 2.52 -2.81
N ALA A 65 34.00 2.23 -2.71
CA ALA A 65 33.02 3.22 -2.29
C ALA A 65 33.27 3.67 -0.83
N THR A 66 33.39 4.99 -0.63
CA THR A 66 33.78 5.59 0.66
C THR A 66 32.66 5.56 1.71
N HIS A 67 31.39 5.55 1.27
CA HIS A 67 30.24 5.53 2.16
C HIS A 67 29.58 4.15 2.16
N ARG A 68 29.18 3.65 3.32
CA ARG A 68 28.43 2.39 3.43
C ARG A 68 27.06 2.53 2.78
N LEU A 69 26.55 1.47 2.14
CA LEU A 69 25.22 1.49 1.50
C LEU A 69 24.13 1.79 2.51
N GLY A 70 24.16 1.15 3.70
CA GLY A 70 23.18 1.36 4.76
C GLY A 70 23.10 2.82 5.20
N ASP A 71 24.24 3.49 5.38
CA ASP A 71 24.29 4.89 5.76
C ASP A 71 23.63 5.81 4.74
N LEU A 72 23.90 5.55 3.45
CA LEU A 72 23.25 6.30 2.36
C LEU A 72 21.73 6.08 2.33
N ILE A 73 21.25 4.88 2.59
CA ILE A 73 19.82 4.58 2.68
C ILE A 73 19.21 5.32 3.87
N VAL A 74 19.85 5.30 5.04
CA VAL A 74 19.39 6.04 6.23
C VAL A 74 19.35 7.55 5.95
N MET A 75 20.37 8.11 5.30
CA MET A 75 20.40 9.54 4.93
C MET A 75 19.27 9.89 3.98
N MET A 76 19.01 9.07 2.95
CA MET A 76 17.90 9.31 2.00
C MET A 76 16.55 9.23 2.69
N ILE A 77 16.35 8.25 3.59
CA ILE A 77 15.11 8.14 4.37
C ILE A 77 14.93 9.38 5.26
N ALA A 78 15.94 9.72 6.07
CA ALA A 78 15.90 10.88 6.96
C ALA A 78 15.62 12.19 6.21
N ALA A 79 16.28 12.40 5.08
CA ALA A 79 16.05 13.55 4.22
C ALA A 79 14.62 13.58 3.66
N SER A 80 14.10 12.42 3.20
CA SER A 80 12.72 12.31 2.70
C SER A 80 11.68 12.56 3.79
N LEU A 81 11.92 12.17 5.06
CA LEU A 81 11.07 12.52 6.18
C LEU A 81 11.02 14.03 6.43
N CYS A 82 12.07 14.76 6.05
CA CYS A 82 12.13 16.21 6.11
C CYS A 82 11.63 16.92 4.85
N GLY A 83 11.15 16.18 3.84
CA GLY A 83 10.58 16.71 2.60
C GLY A 83 11.58 16.82 1.43
N ALA A 84 12.81 16.33 1.57
CA ALA A 84 13.76 16.25 0.47
C ALA A 84 13.33 15.18 -0.56
N SER A 85 13.45 15.46 -1.86
CA SER A 85 12.97 14.61 -2.94
C SER A 85 14.00 14.39 -4.06
N THR A 86 15.15 15.06 -4.01
CA THR A 86 16.18 15.02 -5.05
C THR A 86 17.54 14.65 -4.48
N ALA A 87 18.41 14.09 -5.33
CA ALA A 87 19.80 13.75 -4.97
C ALA A 87 20.59 14.97 -4.45
N THR A 88 20.31 16.17 -4.99
CA THR A 88 20.92 17.42 -4.54
C THR A 88 20.47 17.76 -3.12
N GLU A 89 19.17 17.62 -2.83
CA GLU A 89 18.63 17.86 -1.50
C GLU A 89 19.11 16.82 -0.48
N PHE A 90 19.28 15.57 -0.89
CA PHE A 90 19.87 14.53 -0.03
C PHE A 90 21.31 14.87 0.36
N ALA A 91 22.12 15.36 -0.59
CA ALA A 91 23.49 15.80 -0.31
C ALA A 91 23.51 17.02 0.63
N LEU A 92 22.67 18.02 0.35
CA LEU A 92 22.52 19.20 1.21
C LEU A 92 22.08 18.79 2.62
N PHE A 93 21.07 17.92 2.74
CA PHE A 93 20.60 17.43 4.03
C PHE A 93 21.70 16.70 4.81
N ALA A 94 22.47 15.82 4.16
CA ALA A 94 23.57 15.10 4.78
C ALA A 94 24.68 16.06 5.28
N GLN A 95 24.92 17.15 4.57
CA GLN A 95 25.86 18.20 4.98
C GLN A 95 25.35 19.01 6.16
N GLU A 96 24.14 19.56 6.05
CA GLU A 96 23.58 20.50 7.04
C GLU A 96 23.15 19.83 8.33
N ARG A 97 22.76 18.54 8.27
CA ARG A 97 22.26 17.77 9.41
C ARG A 97 23.24 16.73 9.93
N LYS A 98 24.54 16.93 9.69
CA LYS A 98 25.59 16.01 10.12
C LYS A 98 25.52 15.72 11.63
N GLN A 99 25.32 16.76 12.47
CA GLN A 99 25.25 16.59 13.92
C GLN A 99 24.04 15.73 14.34
N ALA A 100 22.90 15.89 13.71
CA ALA A 100 21.72 15.06 14.00
C ALA A 100 21.94 13.62 13.54
N LEU A 101 22.46 13.45 12.32
CA LEU A 101 22.72 12.14 11.72
C LEU A 101 23.84 11.38 12.46
N SER A 102 24.84 12.06 13.07
CA SER A 102 25.92 11.41 13.84
C SER A 102 25.40 10.68 15.10
N ARG A 103 24.15 10.89 15.48
CA ARG A 103 23.46 10.10 16.53
C ARG A 103 23.02 8.72 16.04
N LEU A 104 23.02 8.50 14.72
CA LEU A 104 22.55 7.28 14.07
C LEU A 104 23.64 6.57 13.27
N ILE A 105 24.43 7.32 12.52
CA ILE A 105 25.44 6.81 11.59
C ILE A 105 26.72 7.65 11.72
N ASP A 106 27.87 7.04 11.42
CA ASP A 106 29.15 7.74 11.46
C ASP A 106 29.70 7.95 10.05
N TYR A 107 30.07 9.20 9.70
CA TYR A 107 30.68 9.53 8.43
C TYR A 107 31.52 10.83 8.54
N ASP A 108 32.70 10.81 7.92
CA ASP A 108 33.63 11.92 7.95
C ASP A 108 33.22 13.07 7.04
N ALA A 109 32.92 12.78 5.78
CA ALA A 109 32.50 13.73 4.77
C ALA A 109 31.08 13.44 4.28
N ALA A 110 30.29 14.49 4.04
CA ALA A 110 28.95 14.33 3.47
C ALA A 110 29.03 13.78 2.03
N PRO A 111 28.17 12.80 1.67
CA PRO A 111 28.11 12.28 0.30
C PRO A 111 27.69 13.36 -0.69
N SER A 112 28.28 13.35 -1.89
CA SER A 112 27.92 14.29 -2.95
C SER A 112 26.56 13.93 -3.58
N HIS A 113 25.93 14.87 -4.28
CA HIS A 113 24.71 14.62 -5.06
C HIS A 113 24.91 13.52 -6.11
N ASP A 114 26.12 13.41 -6.70
CA ASP A 114 26.45 12.33 -7.64
C ASP A 114 26.41 10.95 -6.97
N THR A 115 26.83 10.85 -5.70
CA THR A 115 26.76 9.62 -4.92
C THR A 115 25.32 9.14 -4.79
N PHE A 116 24.41 10.00 -4.38
CA PHE A 116 22.98 9.67 -4.25
C PHE A 116 22.32 9.41 -5.61
N SER A 117 22.60 10.25 -6.62
CA SER A 117 22.09 10.07 -7.98
C SER A 117 22.52 8.73 -8.57
N ARG A 118 23.80 8.39 -8.43
CA ARG A 118 24.37 7.11 -8.91
C ARG A 118 23.76 5.94 -8.15
N LEU A 119 23.61 6.04 -6.84
CA LEU A 119 23.00 4.99 -6.03
C LEU A 119 21.56 4.71 -6.49
N LEU A 120 20.70 5.73 -6.60
CA LEU A 120 19.32 5.58 -7.06
C LEU A 120 19.23 4.95 -8.46
N ARG A 121 20.17 5.22 -9.33
CA ARG A 121 20.23 4.65 -10.70
C ARG A 121 20.67 3.19 -10.71
N LEU A 122 21.61 2.81 -9.87
CA LEU A 122 22.26 1.49 -9.90
C LEU A 122 21.62 0.47 -8.96
N LEU A 123 20.99 0.92 -7.86
CA LEU A 123 20.36 0.04 -6.89
C LEU A 123 19.33 -0.87 -7.57
N ASN A 124 19.36 -2.16 -7.25
CA ASN A 124 18.42 -3.13 -7.80
C ASN A 124 17.02 -2.91 -7.16
N PRO A 125 16.01 -2.47 -7.93
CA PRO A 125 14.72 -2.12 -7.37
C PRO A 125 13.93 -3.32 -6.83
N GLU A 126 14.20 -4.55 -7.30
CA GLU A 126 13.56 -5.75 -6.75
C GLU A 126 14.15 -6.14 -5.41
N ALA A 127 15.48 -6.07 -5.27
CA ALA A 127 16.14 -6.31 -3.98
C ALA A 127 15.70 -5.26 -2.95
N PHE A 128 15.64 -3.99 -3.35
CA PHE A 128 15.16 -2.91 -2.50
C PHE A 128 13.68 -3.05 -2.17
N GLY A 129 12.84 -3.45 -3.14
CA GLY A 129 11.41 -3.72 -2.94
C GLY A 129 11.14 -4.89 -2.00
N ARG A 130 11.94 -5.98 -2.05
CA ARG A 130 11.84 -7.09 -1.08
C ARG A 130 12.22 -6.63 0.32
N ALA A 131 13.30 -5.89 0.46
CA ALA A 131 13.70 -5.33 1.76
C ALA A 131 12.61 -4.40 2.33
N PHE A 132 12.03 -3.54 1.50
CA PHE A 132 10.88 -2.71 1.86
C PHE A 132 9.68 -3.54 2.31
N ALA A 133 9.29 -4.59 1.58
CA ALA A 133 8.16 -5.44 1.95
C ALA A 133 8.40 -6.17 3.28
N THR A 134 9.62 -6.65 3.52
CA THR A 134 10.01 -7.28 4.81
C THR A 134 9.90 -6.28 5.96
N PHE A 135 10.40 -5.07 5.77
CA PHE A 135 10.26 -3.97 6.72
C PHE A 135 8.78 -3.63 6.98
N ALA A 136 7.97 -3.42 5.92
CA ALA A 136 6.56 -3.10 6.04
C ALA A 136 5.75 -4.22 6.73
N ALA A 137 6.11 -5.49 6.50
CA ALA A 137 5.48 -6.64 7.15
C ALA A 137 5.77 -6.68 8.67
N ALA A 138 6.97 -6.29 9.10
CA ALA A 138 7.29 -6.18 10.53
C ALA A 138 6.45 -5.10 11.21
N PHE A 139 6.30 -3.95 10.56
CA PHE A 139 5.41 -2.88 11.01
C PHE A 139 3.94 -3.33 11.08
N ALA A 140 3.43 -3.92 10.01
CA ALA A 140 2.04 -4.36 9.94
C ALA A 140 1.69 -5.37 11.03
N ARG A 141 2.62 -6.28 11.37
CA ARG A 141 2.41 -7.28 12.45
C ARG A 141 2.21 -6.65 13.82
N ALA A 142 2.90 -5.54 14.10
CA ALA A 142 2.76 -4.82 15.36
C ALA A 142 1.37 -4.15 15.52
N TRP A 143 0.60 -4.01 14.43
CA TRP A 143 -0.66 -3.25 14.38
C TRP A 143 -1.88 -4.12 14.05
N GLN A 144 -1.74 -5.44 13.88
CA GLN A 144 -2.84 -6.33 13.46
C GLN A 144 -3.76 -6.72 14.62
N GLU A 145 -4.98 -6.18 14.63
CA GLU A 145 -6.12 -6.70 15.43
C GLU A 145 -7.35 -7.06 14.58
N ALA A 146 -7.36 -6.85 13.26
CA ALA A 146 -8.53 -7.07 12.41
C ALA A 146 -8.15 -7.60 11.02
N PRO A 147 -9.08 -8.27 10.31
CA PRO A 147 -8.90 -8.61 8.91
C PRO A 147 -8.60 -7.35 8.09
N GLU A 148 -7.49 -7.38 7.35
CA GLU A 148 -7.01 -6.21 6.61
C GLU A 148 -7.52 -6.22 5.17
N VAL A 149 -8.03 -5.08 4.71
CA VAL A 149 -8.32 -4.86 3.29
C VAL A 149 -7.05 -4.35 2.61
N VAL A 150 -6.57 -5.07 1.63
CA VAL A 150 -5.41 -4.69 0.83
C VAL A 150 -5.88 -4.16 -0.53
N ALA A 151 -5.77 -2.86 -0.74
CA ALA A 151 -6.04 -2.24 -2.03
C ALA A 151 -4.79 -2.35 -2.93
N LEU A 152 -4.98 -2.84 -4.16
CA LEU A 152 -3.94 -2.96 -5.18
C LEU A 152 -4.22 -1.97 -6.30
N ASP A 153 -3.27 -1.10 -6.61
CA ASP A 153 -3.40 -0.12 -7.69
C ASP A 153 -2.05 0.37 -8.20
N GLY A 154 -2.03 0.82 -9.47
CA GLY A 154 -0.87 1.35 -10.16
C GLY A 154 -0.87 2.87 -10.24
N LYS A 155 0.26 3.50 -9.88
CA LYS A 155 0.48 4.94 -9.99
C LYS A 155 1.56 5.27 -10.99
N ALA A 156 1.22 6.09 -12.00
CA ALA A 156 2.17 6.59 -12.99
C ALA A 156 2.97 7.79 -12.45
N LEU A 157 4.28 7.78 -12.66
CA LEU A 157 5.22 8.85 -12.32
C LEU A 157 5.29 9.86 -13.46
N ARG A 158 4.40 10.84 -13.50
CA ARG A 158 4.08 11.67 -14.68
C ARG A 158 5.25 12.46 -15.28
N ARG A 159 6.25 12.87 -14.51
CA ARG A 159 7.42 13.63 -14.95
C ARG A 159 8.74 12.83 -14.99
N ALA A 160 8.70 11.56 -14.56
CA ALA A 160 9.87 10.71 -14.49
C ALA A 160 10.28 10.10 -15.84
N TYR A 161 9.84 10.67 -16.97
CA TYR A 161 10.23 10.23 -18.31
C TYR A 161 10.40 11.42 -19.27
N GLU A 162 11.12 11.19 -20.38
CA GLU A 162 11.27 12.16 -21.46
C GLU A 162 10.32 11.80 -22.60
N LYS A 163 9.43 12.74 -22.97
CA LYS A 163 8.54 12.56 -24.11
C LYS A 163 9.38 12.32 -25.37
N GLY A 164 9.07 11.27 -26.12
CA GLY A 164 9.78 10.85 -27.32
C GLY A 164 10.84 9.77 -27.10
N LEU A 165 11.30 9.53 -25.86
CA LEU A 165 12.20 8.42 -25.52
C LEU A 165 11.48 7.22 -24.90
N ALA A 166 10.33 7.44 -24.27
CA ALA A 166 9.49 6.38 -23.73
C ALA A 166 8.04 6.57 -24.16
N ALA A 167 7.32 5.45 -24.34
CA ALA A 167 5.92 5.47 -24.76
C ALA A 167 4.96 5.96 -23.65
N SER A 168 5.33 5.75 -22.37
CA SER A 168 4.51 6.08 -21.21
C SER A 168 5.38 6.40 -19.99
N PRO A 169 4.84 7.14 -18.99
CA PRO A 169 5.50 7.33 -17.71
C PRO A 169 5.78 5.99 -17.01
N PRO A 170 6.89 5.89 -16.25
CA PRO A 170 7.11 4.75 -15.37
C PRO A 170 5.93 4.55 -14.42
N LEU A 171 5.57 3.30 -14.19
CA LEU A 171 4.47 2.90 -13.31
C LEU A 171 5.04 2.28 -12.04
N THR A 172 4.35 2.43 -10.92
CA THR A 172 4.61 1.66 -9.69
C THR A 172 3.29 1.11 -9.18
N VAL A 173 3.20 -0.21 -9.07
CA VAL A 173 2.07 -0.90 -8.43
C VAL A 173 2.33 -0.99 -6.93
N SER A 174 1.32 -0.72 -6.13
CA SER A 174 1.38 -0.73 -4.67
C SER A 174 0.28 -1.59 -4.07
N ALA A 175 0.59 -2.34 -3.03
CA ALA A 175 -0.37 -2.98 -2.14
C ALA A 175 -0.50 -2.13 -0.87
N PHE A 176 -1.68 -1.61 -0.63
CA PHE A 176 -1.97 -0.66 0.46
C PHE A 176 -2.97 -1.24 1.44
N ALA A 177 -2.58 -1.36 2.69
CA ALA A 177 -3.43 -1.77 3.78
C ALA A 177 -4.36 -0.63 4.19
N ALA A 178 -5.67 -0.79 3.97
CA ALA A 178 -6.64 0.29 4.14
C ALA A 178 -6.86 0.68 5.61
N THR A 179 -6.77 -0.28 6.54
CA THR A 179 -6.98 -0.06 7.98
C THR A 179 -5.74 0.59 8.60
N THR A 180 -4.56 0.01 8.43
CA THR A 180 -3.32 0.54 8.98
C THR A 180 -2.77 1.72 8.19
N ARG A 181 -3.29 1.94 6.97
CA ARG A 181 -2.84 2.96 6.03
C ARG A 181 -1.35 2.83 5.68
N LEU A 182 -0.82 1.62 5.64
CA LEU A 182 0.56 1.32 5.26
C LEU A 182 0.65 0.78 3.84
N CYS A 183 1.68 1.16 3.10
CA CYS A 183 2.07 0.47 1.87
C CYS A 183 2.83 -0.79 2.27
N LEU A 184 2.27 -1.97 1.99
CA LEU A 184 2.84 -3.26 2.38
C LEU A 184 3.94 -3.71 1.43
N ALA A 185 3.76 -3.46 0.14
CA ALA A 185 4.73 -3.76 -0.90
C ALA A 185 4.50 -2.85 -2.10
N ALA A 186 5.55 -2.63 -2.88
CA ALA A 186 5.45 -1.94 -4.16
C ALA A 186 6.53 -2.45 -5.12
N ALA A 187 6.23 -2.40 -6.42
CA ALA A 187 7.18 -2.72 -7.47
C ALA A 187 6.88 -1.90 -8.73
N SER A 188 7.91 -1.71 -9.55
CA SER A 188 7.78 -1.12 -10.88
C SER A 188 8.02 -2.19 -11.94
N PRO A 189 7.33 -2.13 -13.11
CA PRO A 189 7.55 -3.07 -14.20
C PRO A 189 9.00 -3.03 -14.69
N ARG A 190 9.56 -4.20 -15.01
CA ARG A 190 10.78 -4.30 -15.82
C ARG A 190 10.49 -3.95 -17.28
N ALA A 191 11.53 -3.76 -18.06
CA ALA A 191 11.39 -3.62 -19.51
C ALA A 191 10.64 -4.83 -20.12
N GLY A 192 9.53 -4.55 -20.79
CA GLY A 192 8.65 -5.57 -21.39
C GLY A 192 7.57 -6.16 -20.46
N GLU A 193 7.57 -5.82 -19.17
CA GLU A 193 6.48 -6.21 -18.25
C GLU A 193 5.36 -5.18 -18.25
N ASN A 194 4.16 -5.64 -17.96
CA ASN A 194 2.97 -4.82 -17.82
C ASN A 194 2.54 -4.68 -16.35
N GLU A 195 1.53 -3.86 -16.12
CA GLU A 195 0.99 -3.60 -14.78
C GLU A 195 0.44 -4.88 -14.11
N VAL A 196 -0.18 -5.77 -14.87
CA VAL A 196 -0.77 -7.03 -14.34
C VAL A 196 0.32 -7.96 -13.82
N GLU A 197 1.41 -8.13 -14.55
CA GLU A 197 2.57 -8.93 -14.12
C GLU A 197 3.24 -8.34 -12.89
N THR A 198 3.35 -7.02 -12.85
CA THR A 198 3.89 -6.31 -11.68
C THR A 198 3.00 -6.46 -10.46
N ALA A 199 1.68 -6.38 -10.64
CA ALA A 199 0.70 -6.58 -9.57
C ALA A 199 0.79 -7.98 -8.95
N LEU A 200 0.97 -9.01 -9.76
CA LEU A 200 1.21 -10.37 -9.28
C LEU A 200 2.46 -10.47 -8.42
N LYS A 201 3.58 -9.86 -8.84
CA LYS A 201 4.81 -9.79 -8.05
C LYS A 201 4.61 -9.06 -6.71
N VAL A 202 3.84 -7.97 -6.71
CA VAL A 202 3.53 -7.23 -5.47
C VAL A 202 2.73 -8.09 -4.50
N ILE A 203 1.74 -8.84 -5.00
CA ILE A 203 0.94 -9.79 -4.20
C ILE A 203 1.81 -10.92 -3.64
N GLU A 204 2.80 -11.40 -4.39
CA GLU A 204 3.73 -12.44 -3.93
C GLU A 204 4.64 -11.99 -2.76
N LEU A 205 4.84 -10.68 -2.58
CA LEU A 205 5.68 -10.12 -1.50
C LEU A 205 4.97 -10.02 -0.15
N ILE A 206 3.65 -10.22 -0.09
CA ILE A 206 2.86 -10.02 1.12
C ILE A 206 2.19 -11.31 1.58
N ASP A 207 1.98 -11.43 2.88
CA ASP A 207 1.12 -12.46 3.47
C ASP A 207 -0.34 -12.08 3.26
N LEU A 208 -1.14 -12.99 2.71
CA LEU A 208 -2.57 -12.76 2.43
C LEU A 208 -3.50 -13.51 3.38
N THR A 209 -2.96 -14.24 4.35
CA THR A 209 -3.75 -14.96 5.35
C THR A 209 -4.72 -13.99 6.04
N ASP A 210 -6.01 -14.33 6.04
CA ASP A 210 -7.11 -13.53 6.59
C ASP A 210 -7.23 -12.09 6.00
N ARG A 211 -6.73 -11.85 4.79
CA ARG A 211 -6.81 -10.57 4.08
C ARG A 211 -7.71 -10.65 2.87
N LEU A 212 -8.34 -9.50 2.56
CA LEU A 212 -9.14 -9.35 1.36
C LEU A 212 -8.47 -8.34 0.42
N VAL A 213 -8.09 -8.81 -0.78
CA VAL A 213 -7.50 -7.97 -1.82
C VAL A 213 -8.60 -7.32 -2.65
N THR A 214 -8.53 -6.01 -2.80
CA THR A 214 -9.37 -5.24 -3.72
C THR A 214 -8.52 -4.68 -4.86
N ALA A 215 -9.01 -4.77 -6.10
CA ALA A 215 -8.32 -4.21 -7.24
C ALA A 215 -9.31 -3.77 -8.34
N ASP A 216 -8.82 -2.96 -9.26
CA ASP A 216 -9.58 -2.50 -10.41
C ASP A 216 -9.82 -3.63 -11.44
N ALA A 217 -10.56 -3.31 -12.52
CA ALA A 217 -10.95 -4.30 -13.52
C ALA A 217 -9.79 -4.82 -14.38
N LEU A 218 -8.65 -4.16 -14.41
CA LEU A 218 -7.45 -4.63 -15.08
C LEU A 218 -6.98 -5.94 -14.45
N HIS A 219 -7.08 -6.02 -13.13
CA HIS A 219 -6.63 -7.16 -12.33
C HIS A 219 -7.71 -8.26 -12.16
N CYS A 220 -8.91 -8.08 -12.72
CA CYS A 220 -9.97 -9.11 -12.68
C CYS A 220 -9.69 -10.21 -13.72
N HIS A 221 -8.89 -11.21 -13.35
CA HIS A 221 -8.55 -12.35 -14.20
C HIS A 221 -8.17 -13.60 -13.38
N ILE A 222 -8.20 -14.77 -14.03
CA ILE A 222 -8.01 -16.08 -13.40
C ILE A 222 -6.72 -16.14 -12.59
N ARG A 223 -5.58 -15.78 -13.17
CA ARG A 223 -4.27 -15.87 -12.52
C ARG A 223 -4.18 -15.00 -11.24
N MET A 224 -4.83 -13.83 -11.21
CA MET A 224 -4.89 -13.02 -9.98
C MET A 224 -5.70 -13.71 -8.89
N ALA A 225 -6.85 -14.30 -9.27
CA ALA A 225 -7.68 -15.06 -8.33
C ALA A 225 -6.94 -16.30 -7.79
N GLU A 226 -6.20 -17.03 -8.65
CA GLU A 226 -5.35 -18.17 -8.25
C GLU A 226 -4.33 -17.75 -7.21
N VAL A 227 -3.48 -16.77 -7.52
CA VAL A 227 -2.41 -16.32 -6.62
C VAL A 227 -2.96 -15.86 -5.27
N ILE A 228 -4.10 -15.13 -5.27
CA ILE A 228 -4.70 -14.66 -4.01
C ILE A 228 -5.23 -15.84 -3.19
N THR A 229 -5.97 -16.76 -3.81
CA THR A 229 -6.61 -17.87 -3.09
C THR A 229 -5.61 -18.94 -2.63
N GLU A 230 -4.60 -19.26 -3.44
CA GLU A 230 -3.50 -20.16 -3.06
C GLU A 230 -2.70 -19.66 -1.86
N ARG A 231 -2.64 -18.34 -1.67
CA ARG A 231 -1.98 -17.70 -0.53
C ARG A 231 -2.92 -17.46 0.67
N GLY A 232 -4.11 -18.06 0.67
CA GLY A 232 -5.08 -17.98 1.77
C GLY A 232 -5.86 -16.66 1.85
N GLY A 233 -5.74 -15.80 0.84
CA GLY A 233 -6.45 -14.52 0.75
C GLY A 233 -7.84 -14.63 0.13
N GLN A 234 -8.62 -13.57 0.30
CA GLN A 234 -9.90 -13.35 -0.35
C GLN A 234 -9.77 -12.19 -1.35
N TYR A 235 -10.70 -12.09 -2.30
CA TYR A 235 -10.69 -10.99 -3.25
C TYR A 235 -12.07 -10.34 -3.46
N LEU A 236 -12.03 -9.06 -3.83
CA LEU A 236 -13.13 -8.28 -4.38
C LEU A 236 -12.60 -7.49 -5.58
N LEU A 237 -12.78 -8.02 -6.80
CA LEU A 237 -12.22 -7.47 -8.02
C LEU A 237 -13.29 -6.79 -8.86
N ALA A 238 -13.03 -5.56 -9.32
CA ALA A 238 -13.96 -4.84 -10.16
C ALA A 238 -14.12 -5.53 -11.53
N LEU A 239 -15.34 -5.57 -12.04
CA LEU A 239 -15.70 -6.20 -13.30
C LEU A 239 -16.18 -5.15 -14.31
N LYS A 240 -15.55 -5.10 -15.49
CA LYS A 240 -15.89 -4.16 -16.57
C LYS A 240 -15.94 -4.85 -17.93
N GLY A 241 -16.13 -4.09 -18.99
CA GLY A 241 -16.25 -4.55 -20.37
C GLY A 241 -15.04 -5.29 -20.95
N ASN A 242 -13.87 -5.26 -20.31
CA ASN A 242 -12.71 -6.08 -20.66
C ASN A 242 -12.97 -7.59 -20.46
N ARG A 243 -14.00 -7.96 -19.67
CA ARG A 243 -14.46 -9.35 -19.44
C ARG A 243 -15.95 -9.48 -19.83
N ARG A 244 -16.24 -9.29 -21.10
CA ARG A 244 -17.63 -9.21 -21.63
C ARG A 244 -18.52 -10.38 -21.23
N HIS A 245 -18.03 -11.60 -21.30
CA HIS A 245 -18.79 -12.79 -20.93
C HIS A 245 -19.12 -12.79 -19.42
N TRP A 246 -18.16 -12.53 -18.55
CA TRP A 246 -18.38 -12.46 -17.10
C TRP A 246 -19.31 -11.31 -16.72
N LEU A 247 -19.17 -10.16 -17.39
CA LEU A 247 -20.06 -9.03 -17.23
C LEU A 247 -21.52 -9.34 -17.60
N ALA A 248 -21.72 -10.06 -18.71
CA ALA A 248 -23.06 -10.49 -19.13
C ALA A 248 -23.67 -11.50 -18.15
N THR A 249 -22.88 -12.46 -17.65
CA THR A 249 -23.32 -13.43 -16.63
C THR A 249 -23.69 -12.73 -15.32
N ALA A 250 -22.88 -11.78 -14.84
CA ALA A 250 -23.15 -10.99 -13.64
C ALA A 250 -24.46 -10.20 -13.76
N ASN A 251 -24.67 -9.50 -14.89
CA ASN A 251 -25.90 -8.74 -15.12
C ASN A 251 -27.14 -9.64 -15.18
N ARG A 252 -27.04 -10.81 -15.83
CA ARG A 252 -28.11 -11.79 -15.90
C ARG A 252 -28.47 -12.30 -14.51
N GLN A 253 -27.53 -12.79 -13.72
CA GLN A 253 -27.80 -13.32 -12.37
C GLN A 253 -28.36 -12.26 -11.42
N LEU A 254 -27.85 -11.02 -11.48
CA LEU A 254 -28.38 -9.89 -10.72
C LEU A 254 -29.80 -9.46 -11.13
N ALA A 255 -30.27 -9.86 -12.31
CA ALA A 255 -31.64 -9.61 -12.79
C ALA A 255 -32.61 -10.77 -12.50
N GLU A 256 -32.11 -12.03 -12.54
CA GLU A 256 -32.91 -13.24 -12.37
C GLU A 256 -33.10 -13.64 -10.90
N VAL A 257 -32.12 -13.34 -10.06
CA VAL A 257 -32.15 -13.69 -8.63
C VAL A 257 -32.42 -12.44 -7.80
N THR A 258 -33.34 -12.51 -6.84
CA THR A 258 -33.57 -11.41 -5.90
C THR A 258 -32.31 -11.15 -5.08
N PRO A 259 -31.62 -10.01 -5.25
CA PRO A 259 -30.40 -9.74 -4.52
C PRO A 259 -30.67 -9.40 -3.06
N ALA A 260 -29.72 -9.72 -2.19
CA ALA A 260 -29.65 -9.06 -0.89
C ALA A 260 -29.20 -7.60 -1.11
N VAL A 261 -29.84 -6.64 -0.44
CA VAL A 261 -29.65 -5.19 -0.67
C VAL A 261 -29.35 -4.46 0.63
N ALA A 262 -28.45 -3.49 0.55
CA ALA A 262 -28.27 -2.47 1.58
C ALA A 262 -28.04 -1.10 0.93
N GLU A 263 -28.46 -0.06 1.65
CA GLU A 263 -28.28 1.32 1.23
C GLU A 263 -27.60 2.12 2.34
N ARG A 264 -26.87 3.15 1.92
CA ARG A 264 -26.21 4.11 2.82
C ARG A 264 -26.24 5.49 2.21
N VAL A 265 -26.54 6.48 3.04
CA VAL A 265 -26.39 7.91 2.71
C VAL A 265 -25.35 8.50 3.64
N GLU A 266 -24.38 9.15 3.07
CA GLU A 266 -23.29 9.80 3.82
C GLU A 266 -23.19 11.25 3.38
N THR A 267 -22.93 12.15 4.33
CA THR A 267 -22.69 13.56 4.04
C THR A 267 -21.29 13.92 4.50
N SER A 268 -20.46 14.39 3.58
CA SER A 268 -19.10 14.82 3.87
C SER A 268 -18.77 16.09 3.06
N HIS A 269 -18.17 17.09 3.71
CA HIS A 269 -17.78 18.36 3.10
C HIS A 269 -18.93 19.05 2.31
N GLY A 270 -20.15 19.00 2.87
CA GLY A 270 -21.34 19.59 2.25
C GLY A 270 -21.88 18.87 1.02
N ARG A 271 -21.40 17.66 0.72
CA ARG A 271 -21.88 16.79 -0.37
C ARG A 271 -22.54 15.55 0.19
N SER A 272 -23.68 15.17 -0.39
CA SER A 272 -24.38 13.94 -0.06
C SER A 272 -24.06 12.85 -1.08
N GLU A 273 -23.67 11.67 -0.61
CA GLU A 273 -23.46 10.48 -1.43
C GLU A 273 -24.42 9.36 -0.99
N TRP A 274 -25.33 8.97 -1.88
CA TRP A 274 -26.11 7.76 -1.72
C TRP A 274 -25.43 6.60 -2.41
N ARG A 275 -25.40 5.45 -1.74
CA ARG A 275 -24.81 4.20 -2.25
C ARG A 275 -25.72 3.03 -1.93
N GLN A 276 -25.85 2.12 -2.90
CA GLN A 276 -26.59 0.86 -2.77
C GLN A 276 -25.67 -0.29 -3.17
N ALA A 277 -25.68 -1.36 -2.40
CA ALA A 277 -25.08 -2.63 -2.77
C ALA A 277 -26.16 -3.69 -2.97
N GLU A 278 -26.03 -4.45 -4.04
CA GLU A 278 -26.81 -5.64 -4.37
C GLU A 278 -25.86 -6.82 -4.49
N VAL A 279 -26.14 -7.91 -3.77
CA VAL A 279 -25.28 -9.10 -3.71
C VAL A 279 -26.10 -10.33 -4.07
N VAL A 280 -25.57 -11.14 -4.99
CA VAL A 280 -26.11 -12.46 -5.34
C VAL A 280 -24.99 -13.51 -5.27
N ALA A 281 -25.33 -14.71 -4.79
CA ALA A 281 -24.43 -15.85 -4.88
C ALA A 281 -24.18 -16.23 -6.34
N ALA A 282 -22.94 -16.56 -6.69
CA ALA A 282 -22.61 -17.05 -8.02
C ALA A 282 -23.20 -18.46 -8.22
N GLY A 283 -23.88 -18.69 -9.35
CA GLY A 283 -24.39 -20.02 -9.70
C GLY A 283 -23.25 -20.98 -10.01
N GLU A 284 -22.33 -20.56 -10.90
CA GLU A 284 -21.10 -21.29 -11.23
C GLU A 284 -19.89 -20.39 -11.07
N PRO A 285 -18.79 -20.89 -10.50
CA PRO A 285 -17.54 -20.13 -10.39
C PRO A 285 -16.97 -19.84 -11.80
N LEU A 286 -16.65 -18.57 -12.08
CA LEU A 286 -16.00 -18.16 -13.33
C LEU A 286 -14.47 -18.06 -13.21
N MET A 287 -13.95 -18.08 -11.99
CA MET A 287 -12.53 -18.09 -11.66
C MET A 287 -12.32 -18.71 -10.27
N PRO A 288 -11.11 -19.12 -9.91
CA PRO A 288 -10.83 -19.76 -8.63
C PRO A 288 -11.40 -18.99 -7.44
N GLY A 289 -12.13 -19.69 -6.58
CA GLY A 289 -12.72 -19.14 -5.37
C GLY A 289 -13.96 -18.24 -5.58
N HIS A 290 -14.41 -17.95 -6.81
CA HIS A 290 -15.54 -17.06 -7.07
C HIS A 290 -16.83 -17.55 -6.43
N GLN A 291 -17.46 -16.73 -5.57
CA GLN A 291 -18.68 -17.06 -4.82
C GLN A 291 -19.82 -16.05 -4.98
N ALA A 292 -19.54 -14.80 -5.39
CA ALA A 292 -20.58 -13.78 -5.46
C ALA A 292 -20.34 -12.76 -6.58
N PHE A 293 -21.45 -12.27 -7.16
CA PHE A 293 -21.49 -11.03 -7.92
C PHE A 293 -22.08 -9.90 -7.06
N ILE A 294 -21.50 -8.72 -7.20
CA ILE A 294 -21.90 -7.54 -6.44
C ILE A 294 -22.10 -6.38 -7.40
N ARG A 295 -23.20 -5.65 -7.24
CA ARG A 295 -23.48 -4.40 -7.93
C ARG A 295 -23.49 -3.26 -6.93
N ILE A 296 -22.63 -2.26 -7.12
CA ILE A 296 -22.61 -1.02 -6.35
C ILE A 296 -23.12 0.10 -7.24
N THR A 297 -24.22 0.71 -6.84
CA THR A 297 -24.74 1.93 -7.46
C THR A 297 -24.49 3.10 -6.52
N SER A 298 -23.87 4.15 -7.01
CA SER A 298 -23.59 5.36 -6.23
C SER A 298 -24.11 6.61 -6.94
N ARG A 299 -24.61 7.57 -6.17
CA ARG A 299 -25.05 8.87 -6.68
C ARG A 299 -24.60 9.96 -5.73
N ARG A 300 -23.86 10.92 -6.25
CA ARG A 300 -23.41 12.10 -5.51
C ARG A 300 -24.32 13.27 -5.84
N ASP A 301 -24.94 13.85 -4.83
CA ASP A 301 -25.90 14.94 -4.95
C ASP A 301 -26.95 14.66 -6.04
N GLN A 302 -27.03 15.52 -7.08
CA GLN A 302 -27.96 15.38 -8.22
C GLN A 302 -27.29 14.74 -9.47
N ALA A 303 -26.07 14.18 -9.33
CA ALA A 303 -25.40 13.54 -10.47
C ALA A 303 -26.14 12.25 -10.90
N LYS A 304 -25.90 11.84 -12.15
CA LYS A 304 -26.41 10.55 -12.63
C LYS A 304 -25.82 9.39 -11.82
N PRO A 305 -26.62 8.37 -11.46
CA PRO A 305 -26.11 7.19 -10.78
C PRO A 305 -24.99 6.52 -11.59
N LEU A 306 -23.94 6.10 -10.89
CA LEU A 306 -22.83 5.33 -11.44
C LEU A 306 -22.89 3.90 -10.89
N THR A 307 -22.96 2.92 -11.76
CA THR A 307 -23.00 1.51 -11.39
C THR A 307 -21.66 0.83 -11.70
N ARG A 308 -21.17 0.05 -10.74
CA ARG A 308 -19.98 -0.79 -10.86
C ARG A 308 -20.31 -2.21 -10.45
N LEU A 309 -19.73 -3.19 -11.15
CA LEU A 309 -19.85 -4.61 -10.84
C LEU A 309 -18.54 -5.14 -10.29
N PHE A 310 -18.64 -6.14 -9.43
CA PHE A 310 -17.50 -6.80 -8.80
C PHE A 310 -17.75 -8.31 -8.74
N MET A 311 -16.63 -9.05 -8.68
CA MET A 311 -16.58 -10.48 -8.39
C MET A 311 -15.87 -10.67 -7.05
N ALA A 312 -16.45 -11.48 -6.18
CA ALA A 312 -15.88 -11.76 -4.86
C ALA A 312 -15.64 -13.26 -4.65
N SER A 313 -14.59 -13.59 -3.92
CA SER A 313 -14.25 -14.96 -3.51
C SER A 313 -14.96 -15.40 -2.23
N THR A 314 -15.78 -14.56 -1.65
CA THR A 314 -16.59 -14.84 -0.47
C THR A 314 -17.96 -14.22 -0.62
N LEU A 315 -19.00 -14.87 -0.04
CA LEU A 315 -20.35 -14.31 -0.02
C LEU A 315 -20.40 -13.21 1.04
N LEU A 316 -20.29 -11.97 0.59
CA LEU A 316 -20.36 -10.78 1.44
C LEU A 316 -21.80 -10.40 1.73
N SER A 317 -22.09 -9.84 2.92
CA SER A 317 -23.31 -9.08 3.11
C SER A 317 -23.26 -7.79 2.27
N PRO A 318 -24.42 -7.22 1.87
CA PRO A 318 -24.43 -5.95 1.14
C PRO A 318 -23.78 -4.81 1.89
N GLN A 319 -23.87 -4.81 3.21
CA GLN A 319 -23.21 -3.82 4.06
C GLN A 319 -21.68 -3.92 3.97
N GLN A 320 -21.14 -5.15 4.07
CA GLN A 320 -19.70 -5.41 3.88
C GLN A 320 -19.24 -4.99 2.48
N ALA A 321 -20.04 -5.23 1.43
CA ALA A 321 -19.73 -4.81 0.08
C ALA A 321 -19.60 -3.28 -0.06
N LEU A 322 -20.48 -2.50 0.62
CA LEU A 322 -20.36 -1.04 0.70
C LEU A 322 -19.06 -0.61 1.38
N ASP A 323 -18.71 -1.23 2.51
CA ASP A 323 -17.52 -0.91 3.29
C ASP A 323 -16.24 -1.24 2.50
N LEU A 324 -16.14 -2.45 1.95
CA LEU A 324 -14.97 -2.93 1.22
C LEU A 324 -14.70 -2.14 -0.07
N THR A 325 -15.76 -1.78 -0.82
CA THR A 325 -15.60 -0.96 -2.02
C THR A 325 -15.19 0.48 -1.68
N ARG A 326 -15.55 0.99 -0.48
CA ARG A 326 -15.06 2.27 0.02
C ARG A 326 -13.60 2.17 0.49
N ALA A 327 -13.25 1.09 1.17
CA ALA A 327 -11.89 0.83 1.63
C ALA A 327 -10.88 0.79 0.47
N HIS A 328 -11.27 0.28 -0.71
CA HIS A 328 -10.43 0.34 -1.91
C HIS A 328 -9.96 1.76 -2.26
N TRP A 329 -10.84 2.77 -2.14
CA TRP A 329 -10.51 4.16 -2.45
C TRP A 329 -9.51 4.80 -1.48
N GLN A 330 -9.18 4.11 -0.38
CA GLN A 330 -8.15 4.60 0.55
C GLN A 330 -6.76 4.60 -0.07
N ILE A 331 -6.47 3.76 -1.09
CA ILE A 331 -5.18 3.81 -1.80
C ILE A 331 -5.03 5.13 -2.56
N GLU A 332 -6.09 5.63 -3.19
CA GLU A 332 -6.07 6.90 -3.91
C GLU A 332 -5.85 8.09 -2.96
N ASN A 333 -6.64 8.16 -1.88
CA ASN A 333 -6.62 9.29 -0.95
C ASN A 333 -5.53 9.16 0.11
N GLY A 334 -5.26 7.95 0.57
CA GLY A 334 -4.33 7.67 1.67
C GLY A 334 -2.90 7.42 1.21
N LEU A 335 -2.67 7.03 -0.05
CA LEU A 335 -1.34 6.80 -0.60
C LEU A 335 -1.05 7.76 -1.76
N HIS A 336 -1.74 7.63 -2.88
CA HIS A 336 -1.39 8.35 -4.12
C HIS A 336 -1.42 9.87 -3.95
N TRP A 337 -2.51 10.40 -3.38
CA TRP A 337 -2.62 11.83 -3.10
C TRP A 337 -1.53 12.33 -2.14
N MET A 338 -1.21 11.53 -1.10
CA MET A 338 -0.16 11.90 -0.13
C MET A 338 1.23 11.92 -0.77
N LEU A 339 1.53 10.96 -1.66
CA LEU A 339 2.77 10.92 -2.41
C LEU A 339 2.93 12.14 -3.33
N ASP A 340 1.82 12.61 -3.94
CA ASP A 340 1.85 13.75 -4.86
C ASP A 340 1.94 15.09 -4.12
N VAL A 341 1.15 15.25 -3.05
CA VAL A 341 1.00 16.56 -2.39
C VAL A 341 2.11 16.80 -1.34
N HIS A 342 2.65 15.75 -0.74
CA HIS A 342 3.58 15.89 0.37
C HIS A 342 4.99 15.38 0.09
N LEU A 343 5.18 14.52 -0.90
CA LEU A 343 6.47 13.96 -1.28
C LEU A 343 6.82 14.26 -2.75
N ASP A 344 6.06 15.13 -3.41
CA ASP A 344 6.30 15.64 -4.76
C ASP A 344 6.55 14.55 -5.83
N GLU A 345 5.91 13.36 -5.68
CA GLU A 345 6.21 12.21 -6.52
C GLU A 345 5.93 12.49 -8.00
N ASP A 346 4.81 13.18 -8.33
CA ASP A 346 4.46 13.58 -9.70
C ASP A 346 5.41 14.66 -10.26
N LEU A 347 6.18 15.36 -9.41
CA LEU A 347 7.16 16.37 -9.81
C LEU A 347 8.55 15.77 -10.00
N SER A 348 8.80 14.53 -9.57
CA SER A 348 10.08 13.84 -9.66
C SER A 348 10.59 13.80 -11.10
N ARG A 349 11.87 14.19 -11.28
CA ARG A 349 12.62 14.12 -12.55
C ARG A 349 13.68 13.01 -12.55
N ALA A 350 13.56 12.06 -11.65
CA ALA A 350 14.39 10.86 -11.66
C ALA A 350 13.99 10.00 -12.88
N ARG A 351 14.77 10.05 -13.97
CA ARG A 351 14.41 9.47 -15.28
C ARG A 351 15.32 8.34 -15.75
N LYS A 352 16.56 8.29 -15.23
CA LYS A 352 17.60 7.38 -15.72
C LYS A 352 17.60 6.06 -14.97
N ASP A 353 17.75 4.98 -15.71
CA ASP A 353 17.97 3.63 -15.19
C ASP A 353 16.88 3.23 -14.16
N ASN A 354 17.28 2.77 -12.98
CA ASN A 354 16.35 2.37 -11.90
C ASN A 354 15.90 3.54 -11.00
N ALA A 355 16.36 4.78 -11.25
CA ALA A 355 16.08 5.90 -10.37
C ALA A 355 14.57 6.17 -10.17
N PRO A 356 13.67 6.07 -11.19
CA PRO A 356 12.24 6.24 -10.97
C PRO A 356 11.67 5.22 -9.98
N ALA A 357 12.00 3.93 -10.15
CA ALA A 357 11.52 2.84 -9.31
C ALA A 357 12.05 2.96 -7.87
N ASN A 358 13.32 3.26 -7.68
CA ASN A 358 13.93 3.39 -6.37
C ASN A 358 13.43 4.64 -5.62
N THR A 359 13.22 5.75 -6.32
CA THR A 359 12.59 6.95 -5.72
C THR A 359 11.16 6.67 -5.28
N ALA A 360 10.37 5.95 -6.09
CA ALA A 360 9.02 5.56 -5.72
C ALA A 360 8.98 4.66 -4.47
N LEU A 361 9.90 3.71 -4.34
CA LEU A 361 10.04 2.87 -3.14
C LEU A 361 10.45 3.69 -1.92
N LEU A 362 11.41 4.60 -2.07
CA LEU A 362 11.86 5.50 -1.00
C LEU A 362 10.72 6.38 -0.49
N ASN A 363 9.91 6.95 -1.37
CA ASN A 363 8.74 7.76 -1.01
C ASN A 363 7.72 6.97 -0.19
N ARG A 364 7.44 5.72 -0.58
CA ARG A 364 6.52 4.83 0.15
C ARG A 364 7.07 4.44 1.52
N LEU A 365 8.37 4.20 1.62
CA LEU A 365 9.05 3.94 2.88
C LEU A 365 8.98 5.15 3.81
N ALA A 366 9.34 6.34 3.32
CA ALA A 366 9.24 7.58 4.11
C ALA A 366 7.79 7.86 4.56
N ARG A 367 6.82 7.65 3.65
CA ARG A 367 5.40 7.81 3.98
C ARG A 367 4.94 6.83 5.06
N ASN A 368 5.37 5.58 5.02
CA ASN A 368 5.05 4.59 6.06
C ASN A 368 5.62 4.99 7.42
N ILE A 369 6.86 5.44 7.45
CA ILE A 369 7.51 5.93 8.68
C ILE A 369 6.76 7.13 9.24
N LEU A 370 6.44 8.12 8.39
CA LEU A 370 5.64 9.28 8.79
C LEU A 370 4.24 8.88 9.30
N GLN A 371 3.63 7.84 8.74
CA GLN A 371 2.34 7.33 9.21
C GLN A 371 2.44 6.73 10.60
N ALA A 372 3.56 6.06 10.90
CA ALA A 372 3.80 5.36 12.15
C ALA A 372 4.39 6.24 13.27
N ALA A 373 5.02 7.36 12.94
CA ALA A 373 5.81 8.17 13.86
C ALA A 373 5.03 8.84 15.01
N ASP A 374 3.72 8.93 14.92
CA ASP A 374 2.88 9.61 15.90
C ASP A 374 1.56 8.85 16.10
N ALA A 375 1.20 8.56 17.35
CA ALA A 375 -0.12 8.00 17.69
C ALA A 375 -1.23 9.03 17.58
N ASP A 376 -0.89 10.33 17.61
CA ASP A 376 -1.84 11.41 17.55
C ASP A 376 -2.34 11.67 16.11
N LYS A 377 -3.53 12.27 15.98
CA LYS A 377 -4.13 12.68 14.69
C LYS A 377 -3.40 13.89 14.06
N VAL A 378 -2.06 13.85 14.03
CA VAL A 378 -1.23 14.90 13.42
C VAL A 378 -1.16 14.67 11.90
N PRO A 379 -1.54 15.63 11.06
CA PRO A 379 -1.42 15.51 9.61
C PRO A 379 0.02 15.21 9.16
N ILE A 380 0.18 14.38 8.11
CA ILE A 380 1.53 14.03 7.58
C ILE A 380 2.34 15.27 7.21
N SER A 381 1.72 16.30 6.64
CA SER A 381 2.38 17.58 6.36
C SER A 381 3.01 18.23 7.58
N HIS A 382 2.37 18.12 8.75
CA HIS A 382 2.94 18.63 10.00
C HIS A 382 4.03 17.71 10.55
N ARG A 383 3.93 16.39 10.33
CA ARG A 383 4.99 15.44 10.72
C ARG A 383 6.26 15.68 9.92
N ILE A 384 6.15 15.96 8.62
CA ILE A 384 7.29 16.38 7.77
C ILE A 384 7.94 17.64 8.34
N LYS A 385 7.14 18.65 8.68
CA LYS A 385 7.66 19.89 9.29
C LYS A 385 8.30 19.63 10.67
N LYS A 386 7.70 18.77 11.50
CA LYS A 386 8.30 18.36 12.79
C LYS A 386 9.65 17.68 12.57
N CYS A 387 9.77 16.75 11.60
CA CYS A 387 11.07 16.15 11.24
C CYS A 387 12.09 17.20 10.76
N ALA A 388 11.64 18.18 9.94
CA ALA A 388 12.51 19.21 9.41
C ALA A 388 13.01 20.21 10.48
N TRP A 389 12.22 20.49 11.51
CA TRP A 389 12.50 21.54 12.50
C TRP A 389 13.01 21.01 13.84
N ASN A 390 12.89 19.71 14.13
CA ASN A 390 13.24 19.11 15.40
C ASN A 390 14.00 17.80 15.19
N ASP A 391 15.29 17.80 15.54
CA ASP A 391 16.18 16.64 15.39
C ASP A 391 15.75 15.48 16.28
N ASP A 392 15.26 15.73 17.50
CA ASP A 392 14.80 14.66 18.37
C ASP A 392 13.55 13.97 17.82
N TYR A 393 12.64 14.74 17.19
CA TYR A 393 11.49 14.15 16.52
C TYR A 393 11.89 13.35 15.28
N LEU A 394 12.86 13.83 14.49
CA LEU A 394 13.40 13.09 13.35
C LEU A 394 14.02 11.75 13.80
N ILE A 395 14.87 11.79 14.83
CA ILE A 395 15.49 10.60 15.41
C ILE A 395 14.41 9.66 15.95
N HIS A 396 13.44 10.18 16.69
CA HIS A 396 12.30 9.40 17.17
C HIS A 396 11.54 8.70 16.02
N ALA A 397 11.21 9.41 14.94
CA ALA A 397 10.55 8.83 13.78
C ALA A 397 11.36 7.68 13.17
N LEU A 398 12.69 7.83 13.07
CA LEU A 398 13.60 6.81 12.55
C LEU A 398 13.81 5.63 13.52
N THR A 399 13.68 5.84 14.83
CA THR A 399 13.90 4.80 15.86
C THR A 399 12.64 4.03 16.21
N HIS A 400 11.44 4.57 15.99
CA HIS A 400 10.16 3.86 16.14
C HIS A 400 9.94 2.79 15.07
N MET A 401 10.90 2.60 14.20
CA MET A 401 10.98 1.48 13.25
C MET A 401 11.50 0.18 13.87
N ARG A 402 11.38 0.03 15.19
CA ARG A 402 11.78 -1.18 15.94
C ARG A 402 10.72 -2.26 15.91
#